data_fed25cecd3211922740e153693d69476
#
_entry.id   fed25cecd3211922740e153693d69476
#
_cell.length_a   1.000
_cell.length_b   1.000
_cell.length_c   1.000
_cell.angle_alpha   90.00
_cell.angle_beta   90.00
_cell.angle_gamma   90.00
#
_symmetry.space_group_name_H-M   'P 1'
#
loop_
_entity.id
_entity.type
_entity.pdbx_description
1 polymer ?
#
loop_
_entity_poly.entity_id
_entity_poly.type
_entity_poly.pdbx_seq_one_letter_code
_entity_poly.pdbx_strand_id
1 'polypeptide(L)'
;MSTQGINPFHQDAENIATVIEEELLPKMGNIEPEGIFFYGSGCREDKVEMMCGILGKAFPQCARIEAQGDLLAAARAVCGEREGIACIMGTGANSCLYDGNRVVENTPPLGYILGDEGSGAVLGKLFVNALFKGQLPSELKDEWLEETGLSLNIIINKVYREPLANRFLASTSRFIHQHLSVEPLELMVVDNFREHFRCNVNQYGRKDLKVGAVGSVAYYYREQLEKAAAAEGYSLGKVMRSPMDGLVRYHS
;
A
#
# COMPACT_ATOMS: atom_id res chain seq x y z
N MET A 1 -18.13 -5.11 -5.21
CA MET A 1 -18.08 -4.95 -6.67
C MET A 1 -16.66 -4.58 -7.05
N SER A 2 -16.14 -5.04 -8.18
CA SER A 2 -14.78 -4.72 -8.64
C SER A 2 -14.89 -3.89 -9.92
N THR A 3 -14.10 -2.82 -10.01
CA THR A 3 -13.97 -1.96 -11.20
C THR A 3 -12.50 -1.79 -11.52
N GLN A 4 -12.18 -1.15 -12.64
CA GLN A 4 -10.84 -0.63 -12.87
C GLN A 4 -10.47 0.33 -11.71
N GLY A 5 -9.19 0.34 -11.32
CA GLY A 5 -8.71 1.26 -10.28
C GLY A 5 -8.77 2.71 -10.73
N ILE A 6 -9.24 3.58 -9.84
CA ILE A 6 -9.28 5.03 -10.07
C ILE A 6 -8.09 5.67 -9.36
N ASN A 7 -7.28 6.44 -10.10
CA ASN A 7 -6.20 7.25 -9.58
C ASN A 7 -6.25 8.65 -10.18
N PRO A 8 -6.78 9.65 -9.47
CA PRO A 8 -6.98 11.02 -9.97
C PRO A 8 -5.69 11.79 -10.31
N PHE A 9 -4.53 11.26 -9.92
CA PHE A 9 -3.24 11.84 -10.32
C PHE A 9 -2.83 11.45 -11.75
N HIS A 10 -3.21 10.25 -12.18
CA HIS A 10 -2.81 9.69 -13.48
C HIS A 10 -3.94 9.68 -14.52
N GLN A 11 -5.19 9.81 -14.07
CA GLN A 11 -6.37 9.79 -14.92
C GLN A 11 -7.02 11.17 -14.94
N ASP A 12 -7.52 11.58 -16.10
CA ASP A 12 -8.34 12.78 -16.23
C ASP A 12 -9.79 12.52 -15.79
N ALA A 13 -10.57 13.60 -15.72
CA ALA A 13 -11.95 13.54 -15.25
C ALA A 13 -12.86 12.69 -16.17
N GLU A 14 -12.62 12.66 -17.46
CA GLU A 14 -13.42 11.92 -18.45
C GLU A 14 -13.20 10.42 -18.29
N ASN A 15 -11.94 9.98 -18.18
CA ASN A 15 -11.60 8.57 -17.93
C ASN A 15 -12.17 8.07 -16.60
N ILE A 16 -12.13 8.89 -15.55
CA ILE A 16 -12.72 8.52 -14.24
C ILE A 16 -14.23 8.41 -14.34
N ALA A 17 -14.90 9.37 -15.01
CA ALA A 17 -16.34 9.32 -15.22
C ALA A 17 -16.75 8.06 -15.97
N THR A 18 -16.02 7.71 -17.05
CA THR A 18 -16.25 6.49 -17.82
C THR A 18 -16.19 5.22 -16.94
N VAL A 19 -15.18 5.10 -16.06
CA VAL A 19 -15.09 3.95 -15.13
C VAL A 19 -16.31 3.89 -14.21
N ILE A 20 -16.78 5.03 -13.73
CA ILE A 20 -17.97 5.07 -12.85
C ILE A 20 -19.22 4.71 -13.64
N GLU A 21 -19.44 5.29 -14.80
CA GLU A 21 -20.63 5.12 -15.61
C GLU A 21 -20.73 3.72 -16.24
N GLU A 22 -19.63 3.19 -16.77
CA GLU A 22 -19.63 1.93 -17.50
C GLU A 22 -19.35 0.71 -16.62
N GLU A 23 -18.61 0.88 -15.51
CA GLU A 23 -18.23 -0.27 -14.68
C GLU A 23 -18.91 -0.29 -13.30
N LEU A 24 -19.15 0.87 -12.66
CA LEU A 24 -19.70 0.92 -11.30
C LEU A 24 -21.23 0.95 -11.34
N LEU A 25 -21.83 1.91 -12.02
CA LEU A 25 -23.29 2.11 -12.06
C LEU A 25 -24.05 0.85 -12.51
N PRO A 26 -23.66 0.13 -13.58
CA PRO A 26 -24.35 -1.08 -13.99
C PRO A 26 -24.33 -2.20 -12.93
N LYS A 27 -23.29 -2.24 -12.09
CA LYS A 27 -23.15 -3.24 -11.01
C LYS A 27 -23.92 -2.86 -9.76
N MET A 28 -24.25 -1.58 -9.59
CA MET A 28 -25.06 -1.11 -8.46
C MET A 28 -26.56 -1.31 -8.69
N GLY A 29 -27.01 -1.39 -9.95
CA GLY A 29 -28.43 -1.49 -10.29
C GLY A 29 -29.21 -0.27 -9.78
N ASN A 30 -30.28 -0.50 -9.03
CA ASN A 30 -31.16 0.55 -8.50
C ASN A 30 -30.79 1.00 -7.07
N ILE A 31 -29.55 0.77 -6.64
CA ILE A 31 -29.10 1.21 -5.31
C ILE A 31 -28.87 2.72 -5.34
N GLU A 32 -29.61 3.46 -4.52
CA GLU A 32 -29.39 4.88 -4.25
C GLU A 32 -28.62 5.03 -2.94
N PRO A 33 -27.33 5.42 -2.98
CA PRO A 33 -26.53 5.55 -1.78
C PRO A 33 -26.91 6.83 -0.99
N GLU A 34 -27.05 6.71 0.31
CA GLU A 34 -27.21 7.86 1.21
C GLU A 34 -25.90 8.65 1.38
N GLY A 35 -24.76 7.98 1.24
CA GLY A 35 -23.43 8.59 1.32
C GLY A 35 -22.42 7.85 0.46
N ILE A 36 -21.48 8.61 -0.12
CA ILE A 36 -20.38 8.09 -0.92
C ILE A 36 -19.08 8.60 -0.31
N PHE A 37 -18.20 7.66 0.07
CA PHE A 37 -16.89 7.95 0.63
C PHE A 37 -15.83 7.35 -0.27
N PHE A 38 -15.25 8.17 -1.13
CA PHE A 38 -14.18 7.76 -2.02
C PHE A 38 -12.82 7.92 -1.34
N TYR A 39 -11.99 6.88 -1.45
CA TYR A 39 -10.60 6.90 -1.02
C TYR A 39 -9.72 6.37 -2.13
N GLY A 40 -8.76 7.17 -2.57
CA GLY A 40 -7.91 6.76 -3.69
C GLY A 40 -6.48 7.25 -3.60
N SER A 41 -5.55 6.39 -4.05
CA SER A 41 -4.17 6.83 -4.29
C SER A 41 -4.18 7.97 -5.31
N GLY A 42 -3.43 9.03 -5.03
CA GLY A 42 -3.40 10.21 -5.89
C GLY A 42 -4.58 11.19 -5.71
N CYS A 43 -5.55 10.91 -4.84
CA CYS A 43 -6.59 11.86 -4.45
C CYS A 43 -6.02 12.86 -3.43
N ARG A 44 -5.18 13.78 -3.91
CA ARG A 44 -4.62 14.89 -3.12
C ARG A 44 -5.63 16.03 -3.01
N GLU A 45 -5.35 17.02 -2.16
CA GLU A 45 -6.24 18.15 -1.92
C GLU A 45 -6.73 18.85 -3.20
N ASP A 46 -5.84 19.01 -4.19
CA ASP A 46 -6.14 19.59 -5.52
C ASP A 46 -7.06 18.73 -6.39
N LYS A 47 -7.29 17.47 -6.04
CA LYS A 47 -8.15 16.51 -6.77
C LYS A 47 -9.49 16.22 -6.09
N VAL A 48 -9.65 16.63 -4.84
CA VAL A 48 -10.87 16.37 -4.06
C VAL A 48 -12.11 16.96 -4.72
N GLU A 49 -12.06 18.23 -5.11
CA GLU A 49 -13.19 18.93 -5.74
C GLU A 49 -13.60 18.25 -7.06
N MET A 50 -12.61 17.90 -7.89
CA MET A 50 -12.84 17.17 -9.15
C MET A 50 -13.55 15.84 -8.89
N MET A 51 -13.05 15.03 -7.93
CA MET A 51 -13.64 13.73 -7.59
C MET A 51 -15.06 13.87 -7.05
N CYS A 52 -15.29 14.80 -6.13
CA CYS A 52 -16.64 15.08 -5.62
C CYS A 52 -17.60 15.52 -6.73
N GLY A 53 -17.11 16.33 -7.68
CA GLY A 53 -17.91 16.77 -8.83
C GLY A 53 -18.29 15.63 -9.78
N ILE A 54 -17.37 14.69 -10.05
CA ILE A 54 -17.64 13.51 -10.88
C ILE A 54 -18.65 12.60 -10.19
N LEU A 55 -18.44 12.29 -8.91
CA LEU A 55 -19.35 11.46 -8.11
C LEU A 55 -20.71 12.11 -7.97
N GLY A 56 -20.81 13.44 -7.77
CA GLY A 56 -22.07 14.17 -7.69
C GLY A 56 -22.88 14.15 -8.98
N LYS A 57 -22.21 14.13 -10.15
CA LYS A 57 -22.91 13.97 -11.43
C LYS A 57 -23.45 12.54 -11.62
N ALA A 58 -22.67 11.54 -11.21
CA ALA A 58 -23.07 10.14 -11.32
C ALA A 58 -24.18 9.77 -10.31
N PHE A 59 -24.22 10.42 -9.15
CA PHE A 59 -25.17 10.16 -8.06
C PHE A 59 -25.87 11.45 -7.59
N PRO A 60 -26.73 12.05 -8.42
CA PRO A 60 -27.30 13.38 -8.15
C PRO A 60 -28.23 13.44 -6.92
N GLN A 61 -28.72 12.29 -6.44
CA GLN A 61 -29.56 12.21 -5.24
C GLN A 61 -28.76 11.96 -3.94
N CYS A 62 -27.45 11.68 -4.05
CA CYS A 62 -26.62 11.42 -2.89
C CYS A 62 -26.31 12.72 -2.13
N ALA A 63 -26.80 12.83 -0.89
CA ALA A 63 -26.65 14.04 -0.09
C ALA A 63 -25.22 14.22 0.50
N ARG A 64 -24.46 13.14 0.66
CA ARG A 64 -23.13 13.17 1.28
C ARG A 64 -22.09 12.52 0.38
N ILE A 65 -21.20 13.33 -0.18
CA ILE A 65 -20.08 12.86 -1.01
C ILE A 65 -18.77 13.39 -0.42
N GLU A 66 -17.85 12.49 -0.12
CA GLU A 66 -16.53 12.78 0.40
C GLU A 66 -15.47 12.07 -0.45
N ALA A 67 -14.41 12.76 -0.82
CA ALA A 67 -13.26 12.17 -1.51
C ALA A 67 -11.98 12.50 -0.74
N GLN A 68 -11.14 11.50 -0.51
CA GLN A 68 -9.93 11.58 0.31
C GLN A 68 -8.82 10.72 -0.25
N GLY A 69 -7.58 10.94 0.23
CA GLY A 69 -6.42 10.11 -0.08
C GLY A 69 -6.45 8.75 0.60
N ASP A 70 -5.72 7.82 0.03
CA ASP A 70 -5.55 6.45 0.54
C ASP A 70 -4.88 6.40 1.93
N LEU A 71 -4.05 7.36 2.25
CA LEU A 71 -3.39 7.43 3.57
C LEU A 71 -4.39 7.70 4.70
N LEU A 72 -5.36 8.61 4.48
CA LEU A 72 -6.45 8.82 5.44
C LEU A 72 -7.37 7.59 5.53
N ALA A 73 -7.58 6.89 4.40
CA ALA A 73 -8.30 5.62 4.42
C ALA A 73 -7.62 4.58 5.31
N ALA A 74 -6.30 4.43 5.18
CA ALA A 74 -5.53 3.53 6.03
C ALA A 74 -5.65 3.91 7.51
N ALA A 75 -5.49 5.20 7.84
CA ALA A 75 -5.59 5.71 9.20
C ALA A 75 -6.97 5.42 9.82
N ARG A 76 -8.06 5.80 9.15
CA ARG A 76 -9.45 5.52 9.57
C ARG A 76 -9.71 4.01 9.74
N ALA A 77 -9.19 3.19 8.84
CA ALA A 77 -9.39 1.74 8.88
C ALA A 77 -8.72 1.05 10.09
N VAL A 78 -7.50 1.47 10.45
CA VAL A 78 -6.71 0.81 11.50
C VAL A 78 -6.80 1.50 12.86
N CYS A 79 -6.98 2.82 12.91
CA CYS A 79 -7.06 3.61 14.14
C CYS A 79 -8.50 3.93 14.56
N GLY A 80 -9.45 4.00 13.59
CA GLY A 80 -10.80 4.50 13.85
C GLY A 80 -10.77 5.98 14.23
N GLU A 81 -11.40 6.34 15.33
CA GLU A 81 -11.44 7.70 15.89
C GLU A 81 -10.34 7.98 16.92
N ARG A 82 -9.38 7.07 17.08
CA ARG A 82 -8.29 7.22 18.03
C ARG A 82 -7.02 7.67 17.34
N GLU A 83 -6.20 8.45 18.03
CA GLU A 83 -4.87 8.76 17.54
C GLU A 83 -4.00 7.50 17.39
N GLY A 84 -3.09 7.52 16.42
CA GLY A 84 -2.23 6.41 16.10
C GLY A 84 -1.30 6.70 14.94
N ILE A 85 -0.45 5.74 14.63
CA ILE A 85 0.37 5.76 13.43
C ILE A 85 -0.22 4.76 12.46
N ALA A 86 -0.45 5.17 11.22
CA ALA A 86 -0.96 4.29 10.17
C ALA A 86 0.04 4.17 9.03
N CYS A 87 0.24 2.93 8.56
CA CYS A 87 1.12 2.61 7.45
C CYS A 87 0.36 1.94 6.32
N ILE A 88 0.73 2.26 5.09
CA ILE A 88 0.39 1.49 3.90
C ILE A 88 1.63 0.70 3.50
N MET A 89 1.50 -0.63 3.32
CA MET A 89 2.59 -1.49 2.88
C MET A 89 2.07 -2.48 1.84
N GLY A 90 2.24 -2.12 0.60
CA GLY A 90 1.87 -2.88 -0.59
C GLY A 90 2.98 -2.87 -1.63
N THR A 91 2.67 -2.54 -2.88
CA THR A 91 3.69 -2.30 -3.93
C THR A 91 4.65 -1.19 -3.53
N GLY A 92 4.12 -0.05 -3.03
CA GLY A 92 4.86 1.02 -2.36
C GLY A 92 4.60 0.99 -0.85
N ALA A 93 5.19 1.95 -0.13
CA ALA A 93 4.95 2.16 1.30
C ALA A 93 4.68 3.64 1.59
N ASN A 94 3.91 3.91 2.64
CA ASN A 94 3.67 5.25 3.16
C ASN A 94 3.29 5.15 4.63
N SER A 95 3.40 6.25 5.38
CA SER A 95 3.01 6.30 6.78
C SER A 95 2.47 7.68 7.16
N CYS A 96 1.72 7.76 8.25
CA CYS A 96 1.30 9.03 8.82
C CYS A 96 1.10 8.94 10.33
N LEU A 97 1.22 10.11 10.98
CA LEU A 97 0.66 10.37 12.30
C LEU A 97 -0.78 10.85 12.12
N TYR A 98 -1.70 10.23 12.86
CA TYR A 98 -3.13 10.49 12.79
C TYR A 98 -3.65 10.88 14.17
N ASP A 99 -4.44 11.96 14.28
CA ASP A 99 -4.96 12.50 15.53
C ASP A 99 -6.34 11.98 15.95
N GLY A 100 -6.89 11.00 15.22
CA GLY A 100 -8.25 10.49 15.40
C GLY A 100 -9.26 11.08 14.41
N ASN A 101 -8.90 12.11 13.67
CA ASN A 101 -9.75 12.77 12.70
C ASN A 101 -9.06 13.00 11.34
N ARG A 102 -7.80 13.48 11.36
CA ARG A 102 -7.02 13.83 10.18
C ARG A 102 -5.57 13.36 10.27
N VAL A 103 -4.92 13.29 9.15
CA VAL A 103 -3.47 13.14 9.07
C VAL A 103 -2.82 14.45 9.49
N VAL A 104 -1.98 14.40 10.55
CA VAL A 104 -1.28 15.58 11.09
C VAL A 104 0.17 15.67 10.62
N GLU A 105 0.80 14.51 10.38
CA GLU A 105 2.14 14.43 9.80
C GLU A 105 2.22 13.28 8.81
N ASN A 106 3.00 13.47 7.75
CA ASN A 106 3.34 12.43 6.77
C ASN A 106 4.80 12.56 6.37
N THR A 107 5.58 11.53 6.63
CA THR A 107 6.94 11.42 6.07
C THR A 107 6.83 11.07 4.60
N PRO A 108 7.41 11.88 3.68
CA PRO A 108 7.30 11.63 2.25
C PRO A 108 7.83 10.25 1.85
N PRO A 109 7.07 9.41 1.15
CA PRO A 109 7.50 8.04 0.81
C PRO A 109 8.57 7.99 -0.28
N LEU A 110 8.68 9.00 -1.14
CA LEU A 110 9.65 9.23 -2.20
C LEU A 110 9.67 8.18 -3.34
N GLY A 111 8.85 7.15 -3.28
CA GLY A 111 8.80 6.07 -4.26
C GLY A 111 9.95 5.06 -4.15
N TYR A 112 9.86 3.92 -4.84
CA TYR A 112 10.73 2.75 -4.67
C TYR A 112 12.21 2.95 -5.03
N ILE A 113 12.54 4.03 -5.73
CA ILE A 113 13.93 4.37 -6.10
C ILE A 113 14.62 5.11 -4.95
N LEU A 114 13.93 6.07 -4.33
CA LEU A 114 14.51 6.99 -3.34
C LEU A 114 14.00 6.72 -1.91
N GLY A 115 13.01 5.85 -1.75
CA GLY A 115 12.35 5.56 -0.49
C GLY A 115 11.52 4.29 -0.59
N ASP A 116 10.26 4.34 -0.12
CA ASP A 116 9.30 3.23 -0.04
C ASP A 116 9.84 2.04 0.80
N GLU A 117 10.70 2.29 1.79
CA GLU A 117 11.19 1.26 2.70
C GLU A 117 10.01 0.49 3.30
N GLY A 118 10.14 -0.81 3.44
CA GLY A 118 9.06 -1.70 3.90
C GLY A 118 8.07 -2.13 2.82
N SER A 119 8.19 -1.60 1.59
CA SER A 119 7.34 -1.98 0.46
C SER A 119 7.77 -3.29 -0.20
N GLY A 120 6.84 -3.88 -0.97
CA GLY A 120 7.15 -5.03 -1.82
C GLY A 120 8.12 -4.71 -2.96
N ALA A 121 8.12 -3.49 -3.48
CA ALA A 121 9.04 -3.08 -4.54
C ALA A 121 10.48 -2.97 -4.03
N VAL A 122 10.67 -2.39 -2.84
CA VAL A 122 12.00 -2.32 -2.21
C VAL A 122 12.46 -3.72 -1.80
N LEU A 123 11.58 -4.52 -1.21
CA LEU A 123 11.89 -5.92 -0.88
C LEU A 123 12.32 -6.71 -2.12
N GLY A 124 11.59 -6.57 -3.24
CA GLY A 124 11.95 -7.22 -4.50
C GLY A 124 13.28 -6.76 -5.07
N LYS A 125 13.58 -5.46 -4.96
CA LYS A 125 14.89 -4.91 -5.32
C LYS A 125 16.02 -5.55 -4.51
N LEU A 126 15.84 -5.65 -3.19
CA LEU A 126 16.81 -6.29 -2.29
C LEU A 126 16.97 -7.78 -2.63
N PHE A 127 15.87 -8.48 -2.82
CA PHE A 127 15.86 -9.90 -3.16
C PHE A 127 16.61 -10.20 -4.46
N VAL A 128 16.28 -9.51 -5.55
CA VAL A 128 16.96 -9.70 -6.83
C VAL A 128 18.45 -9.39 -6.72
N ASN A 129 18.80 -8.31 -6.02
CA ASN A 129 20.21 -7.97 -5.78
C ASN A 129 20.93 -9.09 -5.04
N ALA A 130 20.38 -9.55 -3.93
CA ALA A 130 20.99 -10.59 -3.09
C ALA A 130 21.14 -11.94 -3.81
N LEU A 131 20.16 -12.35 -4.63
CA LEU A 131 20.25 -13.55 -5.45
C LEU A 131 21.44 -13.51 -6.44
N PHE A 132 21.56 -12.40 -7.17
CA PHE A 132 22.60 -12.29 -8.21
C PHE A 132 23.96 -11.89 -7.65
N LYS A 133 24.05 -11.47 -6.40
CA LYS A 133 25.31 -11.17 -5.68
C LYS A 133 25.76 -12.33 -4.78
N GLY A 134 25.06 -13.47 -4.79
CA GLY A 134 25.44 -14.64 -3.99
C GLY A 134 25.29 -14.45 -2.47
N GLN A 135 24.39 -13.57 -2.04
CA GLN A 135 24.07 -13.33 -0.63
C GLN A 135 22.95 -14.24 -0.12
N LEU A 136 22.28 -14.94 -1.02
CA LEU A 136 21.28 -15.97 -0.75
C LEU A 136 21.75 -17.30 -1.34
N PRO A 137 21.25 -18.45 -0.84
CA PRO A 137 21.57 -19.77 -1.39
C PRO A 137 21.32 -19.83 -2.92
N SER A 138 22.24 -20.49 -3.64
CA SER A 138 22.17 -20.62 -5.10
C SER A 138 20.91 -21.33 -5.56
N GLU A 139 20.46 -22.29 -4.77
CA GLU A 139 19.26 -23.11 -4.99
C GLU A 139 18.00 -22.23 -5.10
N LEU A 140 17.88 -21.20 -4.26
CA LEU A 140 16.78 -20.24 -4.34
C LEU A 140 16.76 -19.45 -5.66
N LYS A 141 17.94 -19.10 -6.18
CA LYS A 141 18.04 -18.41 -7.47
C LYS A 141 17.59 -19.31 -8.60
N ASP A 142 18.08 -20.55 -8.60
CA ASP A 142 17.78 -21.50 -9.66
C ASP A 142 16.28 -21.84 -9.66
N GLU A 143 15.69 -22.10 -8.50
CA GLU A 143 14.27 -22.35 -8.32
C GLU A 143 13.41 -21.15 -8.78
N TRP A 144 13.76 -19.92 -8.36
CA TRP A 144 13.02 -18.73 -8.75
C TRP A 144 13.07 -18.46 -10.26
N LEU A 145 14.23 -18.65 -10.89
CA LEU A 145 14.38 -18.50 -12.34
C LEU A 145 13.62 -19.56 -13.11
N GLU A 146 13.61 -20.81 -12.63
CA GLU A 146 12.84 -21.91 -13.22
C GLU A 146 11.33 -21.67 -13.08
N GLU A 147 10.83 -21.33 -11.88
CA GLU A 147 9.41 -21.08 -11.62
C GLU A 147 8.86 -19.91 -12.46
N THR A 148 9.67 -18.88 -12.64
CA THR A 148 9.21 -17.65 -13.31
C THR A 148 9.55 -17.60 -14.80
N GLY A 149 10.42 -18.46 -15.30
CA GLY A 149 10.96 -18.40 -16.67
C GLY A 149 11.81 -17.15 -16.94
N LEU A 150 12.26 -16.46 -15.89
CA LEU A 150 13.04 -15.24 -16.00
C LEU A 150 14.52 -15.54 -16.27
N SER A 151 15.19 -14.60 -16.93
CA SER A 151 16.64 -14.54 -17.02
C SER A 151 17.12 -13.16 -16.57
N LEU A 152 18.40 -13.01 -16.28
CA LEU A 152 18.98 -11.71 -15.91
C LEU A 152 18.64 -10.62 -16.94
N ASN A 153 18.72 -10.94 -18.24
CA ASN A 153 18.41 -9.99 -19.30
C ASN A 153 16.94 -9.54 -19.28
N ILE A 154 16.01 -10.47 -19.04
CA ILE A 154 14.57 -10.16 -18.92
C ILE A 154 14.33 -9.28 -17.69
N ILE A 155 14.94 -9.62 -16.54
CA ILE A 155 14.82 -8.84 -15.29
C ILE A 155 15.32 -7.39 -15.51
N ILE A 156 16.50 -7.23 -16.10
CA ILE A 156 17.06 -5.90 -16.41
C ILE A 156 16.12 -5.12 -17.34
N ASN A 157 15.58 -5.79 -18.36
CA ASN A 157 14.64 -5.15 -19.27
C ASN A 157 13.34 -4.68 -18.55
N LYS A 158 12.77 -5.54 -17.71
CA LYS A 158 11.57 -5.22 -16.90
C LYS A 158 11.79 -4.06 -15.93
N VAL A 159 12.98 -3.95 -15.36
CA VAL A 159 13.28 -2.91 -14.37
C VAL A 159 13.64 -1.57 -15.02
N TYR A 160 14.36 -1.58 -16.16
CA TYR A 160 14.94 -0.36 -16.72
C TYR A 160 14.28 0.14 -18.01
N ARG A 161 13.47 -0.69 -18.68
CA ARG A 161 12.89 -0.33 -19.99
C ARG A 161 11.38 -0.50 -20.08
N GLU A 162 10.79 -1.35 -19.25
CA GLU A 162 9.35 -1.58 -19.25
C GLU A 162 8.64 -0.66 -18.23
N PRO A 163 7.36 -0.34 -18.43
CA PRO A 163 6.56 0.36 -17.43
C PRO A 163 6.30 -0.52 -16.20
N LEU A 164 5.95 0.12 -15.08
CA LEU A 164 5.54 -0.56 -13.85
C LEU A 164 6.61 -1.46 -13.21
N ALA A 165 7.88 -1.09 -13.31
CA ALA A 165 8.99 -1.80 -12.70
C ALA A 165 8.78 -2.07 -11.19
N ASN A 166 8.15 -1.13 -10.48
CA ASN A 166 7.77 -1.30 -9.07
C ASN A 166 6.80 -2.47 -8.85
N ARG A 167 5.84 -2.68 -9.74
CA ARG A 167 4.90 -3.82 -9.66
C ARG A 167 5.61 -5.13 -9.95
N PHE A 168 6.51 -5.15 -10.94
CA PHE A 168 7.33 -6.31 -11.23
C PHE A 168 8.18 -6.68 -10.02
N LEU A 169 8.89 -5.74 -9.42
CA LEU A 169 9.69 -5.99 -8.21
C LEU A 169 8.81 -6.49 -7.05
N ALA A 170 7.67 -5.84 -6.80
CA ALA A 170 6.75 -6.25 -5.75
C ALA A 170 6.16 -7.66 -5.97
N SER A 171 6.05 -8.13 -7.20
CA SER A 171 5.53 -9.48 -7.49
C SER A 171 6.41 -10.60 -6.94
N THR A 172 7.70 -10.35 -6.71
CA THR A 172 8.62 -11.31 -6.08
C THR A 172 8.22 -11.65 -4.63
N SER A 173 7.41 -10.80 -3.98
CA SER A 173 6.98 -11.01 -2.59
C SER A 173 6.31 -12.36 -2.37
N ARG A 174 5.63 -12.91 -3.38
CA ARG A 174 5.00 -14.22 -3.24
C ARG A 174 6.03 -15.34 -3.06
N PHE A 175 7.06 -15.35 -3.88
CA PHE A 175 8.15 -16.32 -3.78
C PHE A 175 8.91 -16.15 -2.46
N ILE A 176 9.24 -14.92 -2.09
CA ILE A 176 9.91 -14.61 -0.82
C ILE A 176 9.11 -15.15 0.37
N HIS A 177 7.79 -14.93 0.38
CA HIS A 177 6.92 -15.39 1.45
C HIS A 177 6.88 -16.93 1.57
N GLN A 178 6.94 -17.65 0.46
CA GLN A 178 6.98 -19.12 0.45
C GLN A 178 8.28 -19.69 1.01
N HIS A 179 9.35 -18.91 1.03
CA HIS A 179 10.70 -19.33 1.41
C HIS A 179 11.22 -18.65 2.69
N LEU A 180 10.32 -18.16 3.55
CA LEU A 180 10.70 -17.51 4.82
C LEU A 180 11.42 -18.42 5.81
N SER A 181 11.40 -19.73 5.61
CA SER A 181 12.22 -20.68 6.39
C SER A 181 13.72 -20.56 6.12
N VAL A 182 14.11 -19.88 5.05
CA VAL A 182 15.50 -19.57 4.74
C VAL A 182 15.91 -18.32 5.54
N GLU A 183 16.67 -18.50 6.60
CA GLU A 183 17.02 -17.47 7.58
C GLU A 183 17.54 -16.16 6.96
N PRO A 184 18.49 -16.15 6.01
CA PRO A 184 18.94 -14.89 5.37
C PRO A 184 17.80 -14.14 4.66
N LEU A 185 16.80 -14.87 4.13
CA LEU A 185 15.66 -14.28 3.46
C LEU A 185 14.67 -13.68 4.46
N GLU A 186 14.39 -14.38 5.57
CA GLU A 186 13.58 -13.83 6.66
C GLU A 186 14.20 -12.57 7.23
N LEU A 187 15.51 -12.58 7.52
CA LEU A 187 16.24 -11.41 8.01
C LEU A 187 16.14 -10.23 7.06
N MET A 188 16.25 -10.45 5.76
CA MET A 188 16.09 -9.41 4.74
C MET A 188 14.68 -8.76 4.82
N VAL A 189 13.63 -9.56 5.03
CA VAL A 189 12.26 -9.04 5.18
C VAL A 189 12.12 -8.22 6.45
N VAL A 190 12.63 -8.72 7.57
CA VAL A 190 12.62 -8.00 8.86
C VAL A 190 13.38 -6.68 8.75
N ASP A 191 14.57 -6.68 8.14
CA ASP A 191 15.38 -5.48 7.99
C ASP A 191 14.74 -4.46 7.05
N ASN A 192 14.09 -4.88 5.97
CA ASN A 192 13.32 -3.98 5.13
C ASN A 192 12.19 -3.26 5.91
N PHE A 193 11.51 -3.96 6.82
CA PHE A 193 10.53 -3.32 7.70
C PHE A 193 11.18 -2.44 8.77
N ARG A 194 12.32 -2.84 9.33
CA ARG A 194 13.06 -1.99 10.29
C ARG A 194 13.48 -0.67 9.66
N GLU A 195 13.93 -0.68 8.40
CA GLU A 195 14.22 0.56 7.68
C GLU A 195 12.99 1.44 7.52
N HIS A 196 11.79 0.86 7.28
CA HIS A 196 10.55 1.65 7.28
C HIS A 196 10.32 2.36 8.63
N PHE A 197 10.49 1.65 9.75
CA PHE A 197 10.35 2.29 11.07
C PHE A 197 11.39 3.38 11.27
N ARG A 198 12.66 3.15 10.91
CA ARG A 198 13.75 4.09 11.10
C ARG A 198 13.61 5.34 10.26
N CYS A 199 13.32 5.18 8.96
CA CYS A 199 13.26 6.29 8.02
C CYS A 199 11.95 7.07 8.09
N ASN A 200 10.83 6.40 8.35
CA ASN A 200 9.50 6.99 8.24
C ASN A 200 8.82 7.16 9.61
N VAL A 201 8.62 6.08 10.35
CA VAL A 201 7.80 6.10 11.59
C VAL A 201 8.50 6.84 12.74
N ASN A 202 9.82 6.74 12.86
CA ASN A 202 10.60 7.41 13.89
C ASN A 202 10.52 8.95 13.82
N GLN A 203 10.21 9.50 12.64
CA GLN A 203 10.08 10.94 12.45
C GLN A 203 8.94 11.52 13.30
N TYR A 204 7.90 10.74 13.59
CA TYR A 204 6.77 11.18 14.39
C TYR A 204 7.06 11.26 15.90
N GLY A 205 8.14 10.64 16.40
CA GLY A 205 8.54 10.69 17.82
C GLY A 205 7.53 10.08 18.82
N ARG A 206 6.54 9.31 18.36
CA ARG A 206 5.39 8.83 19.14
C ARG A 206 5.44 7.30 19.35
N LYS A 207 6.43 6.84 20.11
CA LYS A 207 6.55 5.41 20.48
C LYS A 207 5.49 4.91 21.46
N ASP A 208 4.74 5.81 22.06
CA ASP A 208 3.57 5.54 22.90
C ASP A 208 2.34 5.06 22.10
N LEU A 209 2.30 5.38 20.80
CA LEU A 209 1.19 5.02 19.92
C LEU A 209 1.40 3.64 19.28
N LYS A 210 0.28 2.97 19.01
CA LYS A 210 0.28 1.74 18.21
C LYS A 210 0.43 2.07 16.72
N VAL A 211 1.20 1.23 16.01
CA VAL A 211 1.39 1.31 14.57
C VAL A 211 0.46 0.32 13.88
N GLY A 212 -0.60 0.82 13.25
CA GLY A 212 -1.48 0.02 12.40
C GLY A 212 -0.98 -0.03 10.96
N ALA A 213 -1.28 -1.10 10.24
CA ALA A 213 -0.84 -1.24 8.84
C ALA A 213 -1.92 -1.79 7.93
N VAL A 214 -1.96 -1.29 6.69
CA VAL A 214 -2.84 -1.75 5.62
C VAL A 214 -1.99 -2.16 4.42
N GLY A 215 -2.35 -3.25 3.78
CA GLY A 215 -1.73 -3.71 2.54
C GLY A 215 -1.35 -5.17 2.56
N SER A 216 -1.17 -5.74 1.38
CA SER A 216 -0.86 -7.17 1.22
C SER A 216 0.49 -7.54 1.84
N VAL A 217 1.49 -6.68 1.71
CA VAL A 217 2.83 -6.92 2.29
C VAL A 217 2.75 -6.93 3.80
N ALA A 218 2.17 -5.90 4.46
CA ALA A 218 1.97 -5.91 5.90
C ALA A 218 1.18 -7.14 6.38
N TYR A 219 0.16 -7.54 5.64
CA TYR A 219 -0.74 -8.61 6.04
C TYR A 219 -0.08 -9.99 5.99
N TYR A 220 0.58 -10.30 4.87
CA TYR A 220 1.21 -11.62 4.70
C TYR A 220 2.51 -11.77 5.49
N TYR A 221 3.24 -10.68 5.72
CA TYR A 221 4.48 -10.68 6.51
C TYR A 221 4.27 -10.14 7.93
N ARG A 222 3.08 -10.32 8.49
CA ARG A 222 2.72 -9.75 9.80
C ARG A 222 3.72 -10.13 10.91
N GLU A 223 4.19 -11.36 10.94
CA GLU A 223 5.16 -11.83 11.95
C GLU A 223 6.49 -11.10 11.84
N GLN A 224 7.00 -10.91 10.62
CA GLN A 224 8.24 -10.18 10.36
C GLN A 224 8.08 -8.69 10.66
N LEU A 225 6.92 -8.12 10.34
CA LEU A 225 6.57 -6.74 10.68
C LEU A 225 6.51 -6.53 12.20
N GLU A 226 5.97 -7.50 12.96
CA GLU A 226 5.92 -7.45 14.42
C GLU A 226 7.31 -7.53 15.04
N LYS A 227 8.18 -8.43 14.52
CA LYS A 227 9.60 -8.50 14.90
C LYS A 227 10.32 -7.18 14.67
N ALA A 228 10.10 -6.56 13.51
CA ALA A 228 10.69 -5.27 13.15
C ALA A 228 10.19 -4.13 14.06
N ALA A 229 8.89 -4.04 14.30
CA ALA A 229 8.28 -3.06 15.19
C ALA A 229 8.88 -3.15 16.61
N ALA A 230 8.90 -4.36 17.17
CA ALA A 230 9.45 -4.60 18.51
C ALA A 230 10.94 -4.22 18.59
N ALA A 231 11.74 -4.56 17.57
CA ALA A 231 13.18 -4.22 17.52
C ALA A 231 13.41 -2.70 17.48
N GLU A 232 12.51 -1.92 16.92
CA GLU A 232 12.59 -0.46 16.85
C GLU A 232 11.80 0.24 18.00
N GLY A 233 11.26 -0.53 18.95
CA GLY A 233 10.59 -0.03 20.16
C GLY A 233 9.16 0.43 19.95
N TYR A 234 8.47 -0.13 18.93
CA TYR A 234 7.05 0.11 18.66
C TYR A 234 6.19 -1.09 18.97
N SER A 235 4.91 -0.84 19.22
CA SER A 235 3.88 -1.87 19.35
C SER A 235 3.01 -1.91 18.09
N LEU A 236 2.90 -3.08 17.49
CA LEU A 236 2.02 -3.26 16.33
C LEU A 236 0.55 -3.22 16.77
N GLY A 237 -0.26 -2.49 16.01
CA GLY A 237 -1.69 -2.39 16.16
C GLY A 237 -2.43 -3.34 15.22
N LYS A 238 -3.50 -2.84 14.63
CA LYS A 238 -4.32 -3.58 13.68
C LYS A 238 -3.60 -3.68 12.32
N VAL A 239 -3.53 -4.88 11.78
CA VAL A 239 -2.99 -5.13 10.43
C VAL A 239 -4.11 -5.67 9.55
N MET A 240 -4.32 -5.06 8.39
CA MET A 240 -5.38 -5.40 7.45
C MET A 240 -4.83 -5.56 6.04
N ARG A 241 -5.35 -6.54 5.30
CA ARG A 241 -5.01 -6.72 3.88
C ARG A 241 -5.55 -5.59 3.01
N SER A 242 -6.75 -5.11 3.33
CA SER A 242 -7.45 -4.02 2.65
C SER A 242 -8.08 -3.10 3.69
N PRO A 243 -8.18 -1.79 3.44
CA PRO A 243 -8.83 -0.86 4.35
C PRO A 243 -10.36 -1.02 4.38
N MET A 244 -10.97 -1.68 3.40
CA MET A 244 -12.40 -1.68 3.14
C MET A 244 -13.25 -2.02 4.37
N ASP A 245 -12.97 -3.16 5.05
CA ASP A 245 -13.74 -3.57 6.24
C ASP A 245 -13.59 -2.58 7.41
N GLY A 246 -12.46 -1.89 7.48
CA GLY A 246 -12.22 -0.86 8.47
C GLY A 246 -13.00 0.41 8.16
N LEU A 247 -13.03 0.80 6.90
CA LEU A 247 -13.77 1.98 6.41
C LEU A 247 -15.29 1.80 6.53
N VAL A 248 -15.80 0.61 6.18
CA VAL A 248 -17.23 0.30 6.41
C VAL A 248 -17.59 0.51 7.86
N ARG A 249 -16.79 -0.01 8.81
CA ARG A 249 -17.03 0.19 10.24
C ARG A 249 -16.87 1.63 10.73
N TYR A 250 -16.03 2.41 10.06
CA TYR A 250 -15.81 3.82 10.40
C TYR A 250 -16.98 4.71 9.97
N HIS A 251 -17.65 4.35 8.87
CA HIS A 251 -18.76 5.13 8.30
C HIS A 251 -20.17 4.58 8.66
N SER A 252 -20.25 3.42 9.35
CA SER A 252 -21.51 2.85 9.87
C SER A 252 -21.83 3.38 11.24
#